data_0cf1099ddc841ec7012c4fe9673d9931
#
_entry.id   0cf1099ddc841ec7012c4fe9673d9931
#
_cell.length_a   1.000
_cell.length_b   1.000
_cell.length_c   1.000
_cell.angle_alpha   90.00
_cell.angle_beta   90.00
_cell.angle_gamma   90.00
#
_symmetry.space_group_name_H-M   'P 1'
#
loop_
_entity.id
_entity.type
_entity.pdbx_description
1 polymer ?
#
loop_
_entity_poly.entity_id
_entity_poly.type
_entity_poly.pdbx_seq_one_letter_code
_entity_poly.pdbx_strand_id
1 'polypeptide(L)'
;MTCIIIDDEPLAIDVIESYCNALGGIEVVKTFTNAIEAIAFINSEPIHLVFSDIEMPNINGIDLVKSLEGKVPYFIFTTAYPQYALEGFDLNAVDYLVKPIPFPRFIKAVNRVKEMVKLNTMQSSFNM
;
A
#
# COMPACT_ATOMS: atom_id res chain seq x y z
N MET A 1 -10.86 5.87 -4.72
CA MET A 1 -9.98 4.71 -4.42
C MET A 1 -9.73 4.67 -2.93
N THR A 2 -9.88 3.51 -2.31
CA THR A 2 -9.71 3.34 -0.87
C THR A 2 -8.35 2.74 -0.55
N CYS A 3 -7.77 3.15 0.57
CA CYS A 3 -6.48 2.61 1.03
C CYS A 3 -6.42 2.47 2.54
N ILE A 4 -5.45 1.70 3.00
CA ILE A 4 -5.03 1.67 4.40
C ILE A 4 -3.52 1.92 4.47
N ILE A 5 -3.06 2.31 5.64
CA ILE A 5 -1.64 2.60 5.89
C ILE A 5 -1.19 1.76 7.09
N ILE A 6 -0.10 1.03 6.92
CA ILE A 6 0.46 0.18 7.97
C ILE A 6 1.91 0.60 8.21
N ASP A 7 2.20 1.07 9.40
CA ASP A 7 3.56 1.44 9.81
C ASP A 7 3.62 1.50 11.32
N ASP A 8 4.64 0.94 11.93
CA ASP A 8 4.79 0.95 13.38
C ASP A 8 5.16 2.34 13.92
N GLU A 9 5.53 3.27 13.05
CA GLU A 9 5.83 4.66 13.43
C GLU A 9 4.66 5.59 13.09
N PRO A 10 3.96 6.14 14.08
CA PRO A 10 2.82 7.02 13.82
C PRO A 10 3.13 8.23 12.94
N LEU A 11 4.34 8.79 13.06
CA LEU A 11 4.72 9.93 12.23
C LEU A 11 4.82 9.57 10.74
N ALA A 12 5.23 8.34 10.43
CA ALA A 12 5.27 7.88 9.04
C ALA A 12 3.85 7.75 8.48
N ILE A 13 2.91 7.30 9.30
CA ILE A 13 1.49 7.24 8.91
C ILE A 13 0.97 8.65 8.60
N ASP A 14 1.29 9.62 9.46
CA ASP A 14 0.84 10.99 9.29
C ASP A 14 1.31 11.60 7.97
N VAL A 15 2.53 11.30 7.55
CA VAL A 15 3.08 11.81 6.28
C VAL A 15 2.25 11.29 5.11
N ILE A 16 2.01 9.98 5.06
CA ILE A 16 1.26 9.36 3.96
C ILE A 16 -0.19 9.83 3.96
N GLU A 17 -0.80 9.92 5.12
CA GLU A 17 -2.18 10.40 5.24
C GLU A 17 -2.30 11.84 4.75
N SER A 18 -1.34 12.69 5.13
CA SER A 18 -1.27 14.06 4.66
C SER A 18 -1.14 14.15 3.13
N TYR A 19 -0.32 13.29 2.55
CA TYR A 19 -0.14 13.22 1.11
C TYR A 19 -1.42 12.75 0.40
N CYS A 20 -2.11 11.77 0.95
CA CYS A 20 -3.38 11.31 0.40
C CYS A 20 -4.41 12.43 0.38
N ASN A 21 -4.50 13.18 1.47
CA ASN A 21 -5.44 14.31 1.58
C ASN A 21 -5.10 15.42 0.59
N ALA A 22 -3.81 15.69 0.40
CA ALA A 22 -3.37 16.74 -0.53
C ALA A 22 -3.61 16.35 -1.99
N LEU A 23 -3.39 15.07 -2.33
CA LEU A 23 -3.57 14.60 -3.71
C LEU A 23 -5.05 14.49 -4.09
N GLY A 24 -5.88 14.00 -3.19
CA GLY A 24 -7.28 13.74 -3.49
C GLY A 24 -7.52 12.49 -4.31
N GLY A 25 -8.75 12.06 -4.36
CA GLY A 25 -9.13 10.85 -5.11
C GLY A 25 -8.71 9.54 -4.44
N ILE A 26 -8.17 9.61 -3.23
CA ILE A 26 -7.77 8.46 -2.46
C ILE A 26 -8.22 8.69 -1.01
N GLU A 27 -8.95 7.73 -0.47
CA GLU A 27 -9.50 7.81 0.87
C GLU A 27 -8.77 6.84 1.80
N VAL A 28 -8.22 7.36 2.89
CA VAL A 28 -7.61 6.53 3.93
C VAL A 28 -8.72 6.00 4.82
N VAL A 29 -9.05 4.73 4.68
CA VAL A 29 -10.15 4.10 5.42
C VAL A 29 -9.74 3.82 6.86
N LYS A 30 -8.51 3.37 7.07
CA LYS A 30 -7.99 3.03 8.38
C LYS A 30 -6.47 3.03 8.37
N THR A 31 -5.87 3.23 9.54
CA THR A 31 -4.42 3.14 9.72
C THR A 31 -4.10 2.12 10.82
N PHE A 32 -2.95 1.48 10.70
CA PHE A 32 -2.53 0.43 11.62
C PHE A 32 -1.08 0.62 12.01
N THR A 33 -0.79 0.47 13.30
CA THR A 33 0.59 0.39 13.78
C THR A 33 1.01 -1.06 14.00
N ASN A 34 0.10 -2.00 13.78
CA ASN A 34 0.30 -3.43 13.96
C ASN A 34 -0.15 -4.16 12.69
N ALA A 35 0.78 -4.91 12.09
CA ALA A 35 0.51 -5.62 10.83
C ALA A 35 -0.51 -6.74 10.99
N ILE A 36 -0.55 -7.38 12.15
CA ILE A 36 -1.47 -8.50 12.39
C ILE A 36 -2.92 -8.03 12.36
N GLU A 37 -3.21 -6.87 12.96
CA GLU A 37 -4.53 -6.29 12.90
C GLU A 37 -4.92 -5.91 11.46
N ALA A 38 -3.94 -5.46 10.68
CA ALA A 38 -4.18 -5.10 9.29
C ALA A 38 -4.54 -6.32 8.45
N ILE A 39 -3.95 -7.48 8.69
CA ILE A 39 -4.26 -8.71 7.97
C ILE A 39 -5.74 -9.06 8.12
N ALA A 40 -6.25 -9.02 9.35
CA ALA A 40 -7.65 -9.31 9.62
C ALA A 40 -8.56 -8.32 8.88
N PHE A 41 -8.21 -7.05 8.87
CA PHE A 41 -8.98 -6.02 8.19
C PHE A 41 -8.98 -6.24 6.67
N ILE A 42 -7.83 -6.51 6.07
CA ILE A 42 -7.71 -6.72 4.62
C ILE A 42 -8.53 -7.94 4.17
N ASN A 43 -8.52 -8.99 4.97
CA ASN A 43 -9.27 -10.21 4.64
C ASN A 43 -10.78 -10.03 4.75
N SER A 44 -11.25 -9.03 5.48
CA SER A 44 -12.69 -8.83 5.71
C SER A 44 -13.30 -7.65 4.94
N GLU A 45 -12.48 -6.70 4.49
CA GLU A 45 -12.97 -5.47 3.86
C GLU A 45 -12.35 -5.25 2.49
N PRO A 46 -13.15 -4.82 1.48
CA PRO A 46 -12.59 -4.53 0.16
C PRO A 46 -11.79 -3.22 0.18
N ILE A 47 -10.52 -3.31 -0.18
CA ILE A 47 -9.61 -2.17 -0.25
C ILE A 47 -8.84 -2.24 -1.55
N HIS A 48 -8.54 -1.09 -2.17
CA HIS A 48 -7.79 -1.07 -3.40
C HIS A 48 -6.27 -1.10 -3.16
N LEU A 49 -5.79 -0.38 -2.15
CA LEU A 49 -4.36 -0.12 -1.98
C LEU A 49 -3.95 -0.21 -0.50
N VAL A 50 -2.79 -0.81 -0.27
CA VAL A 50 -2.15 -0.84 1.05
C VAL A 50 -0.78 -0.18 0.94
N PHE A 51 -0.54 0.85 1.75
CA PHE A 51 0.81 1.35 2.01
C PHE A 51 1.34 0.60 3.22
N SER A 52 2.43 -0.11 3.07
CA SER A 52 3.00 -0.90 4.17
C SER A 52 4.51 -0.69 4.29
N ASP A 53 4.97 -0.41 5.50
CA ASP A 53 6.39 -0.47 5.79
C ASP A 53 6.88 -1.92 5.62
N ILE A 54 8.10 -2.09 5.16
CA ILE A 54 8.71 -3.41 5.03
C ILE A 54 9.19 -3.91 6.38
N GLU A 55 9.90 -3.06 7.14
CA GLU A 55 10.46 -3.45 8.43
C GLU A 55 9.50 -3.15 9.57
N MET A 56 8.78 -4.16 10.03
CA MET A 56 7.88 -4.03 11.17
C MET A 56 8.16 -5.13 12.19
N PRO A 57 7.93 -4.85 13.48
CA PRO A 57 8.01 -5.90 14.51
C PRO A 57 7.01 -7.03 14.21
N ASN A 58 7.35 -8.23 14.59
CA ASN A 58 6.52 -9.43 14.49
C ASN A 58 6.36 -9.97 13.08
N ILE A 59 6.06 -9.13 12.08
CA ILE A 59 5.89 -9.57 10.70
C ILE A 59 6.31 -8.43 9.77
N ASN A 60 7.16 -8.72 8.79
CA ASN A 60 7.55 -7.71 7.81
C ASN A 60 6.49 -7.58 6.71
N GLY A 61 6.60 -6.52 5.90
CA GLY A 61 5.61 -6.24 4.85
C GLY A 61 5.49 -7.36 3.82
N ILE A 62 6.56 -8.09 3.58
CA ILE A 62 6.59 -9.20 2.63
C ILE A 62 5.79 -10.38 3.18
N ASP A 63 6.03 -10.75 4.42
CA ASP A 63 5.29 -11.82 5.08
C ASP A 63 3.81 -11.47 5.23
N LEU A 64 3.51 -10.17 5.39
CA LEU A 64 2.13 -9.70 5.44
C LEU A 64 1.40 -10.06 4.14
N VAL A 65 2.00 -9.77 2.99
CA VAL A 65 1.39 -10.09 1.70
C VAL A 65 1.15 -11.60 1.58
N LYS A 66 2.13 -12.40 1.99
CA LYS A 66 2.03 -13.87 1.93
C LYS A 66 0.94 -14.43 2.85
N SER A 67 0.54 -13.67 3.85
CA SER A 67 -0.49 -14.08 4.80
C SER A 67 -1.90 -13.77 4.35
N LEU A 68 -2.06 -13.05 3.24
CA LEU A 68 -3.38 -12.66 2.76
C LEU A 68 -4.04 -13.77 1.97
N GLU A 69 -5.36 -13.82 2.06
CA GLU A 69 -6.18 -14.80 1.35
C GLU A 69 -7.15 -14.10 0.41
N GLY A 70 -7.58 -14.81 -0.62
CA GLY A 70 -8.56 -14.30 -1.56
C GLY A 70 -7.99 -13.20 -2.46
N LYS A 71 -8.79 -12.17 -2.73
CA LYS A 71 -8.38 -11.07 -3.60
C LYS A 71 -7.46 -10.12 -2.84
N VAL A 72 -6.19 -10.08 -3.24
CA VAL A 72 -5.18 -9.26 -2.59
C VAL A 72 -5.20 -7.85 -3.18
N PRO A 73 -5.23 -6.80 -2.35
CA PRO A 73 -5.14 -5.42 -2.85
C PRO A 73 -3.76 -5.12 -3.43
N TYR A 74 -3.64 -3.99 -4.12
CA TYR A 74 -2.34 -3.51 -4.57
C TYR A 74 -1.53 -3.02 -3.37
N PHE A 75 -0.21 -3.17 -3.45
CA PHE A 75 0.71 -2.77 -2.40
C PHE A 75 1.71 -1.74 -2.90
N ILE A 76 1.94 -0.70 -2.10
CA ILE A 76 3.08 0.18 -2.21
C ILE A 76 3.85 0.03 -0.90
N PHE A 77 5.07 -0.50 -0.98
CA PHE A 77 5.91 -0.64 0.21
C PHE A 77 6.70 0.63 0.48
N THR A 78 6.91 0.92 1.75
CA THR A 78 7.76 2.01 2.20
C THR A 78 8.93 1.45 3.00
N THR A 79 10.09 2.08 2.93
CA THR A 79 11.26 1.60 3.65
C THR A 79 12.26 2.73 3.86
N ALA A 80 13.00 2.68 4.98
CA ALA A 80 14.13 3.57 5.23
C ALA A 80 15.40 3.07 4.52
N TYR A 81 15.37 1.87 3.94
CA TYR A 81 16.55 1.21 3.38
C TYR A 81 16.42 1.02 1.87
N PRO A 82 17.21 1.77 1.07
CA PRO A 82 17.12 1.68 -0.40
C PRO A 82 17.34 0.29 -0.99
N GLN A 83 18.12 -0.55 -0.31
CA GLN A 83 18.42 -1.89 -0.81
C GLN A 83 17.16 -2.77 -0.94
N TYR A 84 16.16 -2.56 -0.10
CA TYR A 84 14.91 -3.32 -0.21
C TYR A 84 14.16 -2.98 -1.49
N ALA A 85 14.25 -1.73 -1.96
CA ALA A 85 13.65 -1.34 -3.21
C ALA A 85 14.35 -1.97 -4.42
N LEU A 86 15.63 -2.28 -4.29
CA LEU A 86 16.42 -2.90 -5.37
C LEU A 86 16.28 -4.43 -5.41
N GLU A 87 16.18 -5.05 -4.24
CA GLU A 87 16.01 -6.50 -4.16
C GLU A 87 14.59 -6.95 -4.50
N GLY A 88 13.74 -6.08 -4.58
CA GLY A 88 12.53 -6.33 -4.53
C GLY A 88 11.79 -7.10 -5.42
N PHE A 89 11.54 -7.44 -5.96
CA PHE A 89 10.65 -7.95 -5.86
C PHE A 89 9.40 -8.36 -6.41
N ASP A 90 9.23 -9.43 -6.38
CA ASP A 90 8.34 -10.45 -6.91
C ASP A 90 6.96 -10.49 -6.28
N LEU A 91 6.57 -9.53 -5.44
CA LEU A 91 5.42 -9.69 -4.60
C LEU A 91 4.22 -8.83 -4.97
N ASN A 92 3.95 -8.66 -6.23
CA ASN A 92 2.79 -7.87 -6.66
C ASN A 92 2.77 -6.43 -6.12
N ALA A 93 3.91 -5.94 -5.64
CA ALA A 93 4.01 -4.55 -5.24
C ALA A 93 4.00 -3.67 -6.49
N VAL A 94 3.22 -2.62 -6.46
CA VAL A 94 3.18 -1.67 -7.55
C VAL A 94 4.42 -0.79 -7.51
N ASP A 95 4.89 -0.46 -6.32
CA ASP A 95 6.05 0.41 -6.16
C ASP A 95 6.68 0.27 -4.78
N TYR A 96 7.89 0.82 -4.65
CA TYR A 96 8.65 0.90 -3.40
C TYR A 96 9.09 2.34 -3.20
N LEU A 97 8.77 2.92 -2.04
CA LEU A 97 9.09 4.30 -1.73
C LEU A 97 10.10 4.35 -0.58
N VAL A 98 11.23 5.01 -0.82
CA VAL A 98 12.28 5.16 0.19
C VAL A 98 12.01 6.40 1.03
N LYS A 99 12.00 6.23 2.35
CA LYS A 99 11.82 7.34 3.30
C LYS A 99 13.09 8.20 3.39
N PRO A 100 12.97 9.52 3.51
CA PRO A 100 11.75 10.30 3.49
C PRO A 100 11.16 10.40 2.07
N ILE A 101 9.85 10.24 1.95
CA ILE A 101 9.20 10.15 0.65
C ILE A 101 8.85 11.55 0.13
N PRO A 102 9.45 12.00 -0.99
CA PRO A 102 9.03 13.28 -1.59
C PRO A 102 7.61 13.18 -2.15
N PHE A 103 6.83 14.22 -1.99
CA PHE A 103 5.46 14.23 -2.47
C PHE A 103 5.33 13.89 -3.97
N PRO A 104 6.15 14.45 -4.87
CA PRO A 104 6.06 14.08 -6.29
C PRO A 104 6.30 12.59 -6.54
N ARG A 105 7.16 11.95 -5.76
CA ARG A 105 7.42 10.51 -5.87
C ARG A 105 6.21 9.69 -5.42
N PHE A 106 5.56 10.14 -4.35
CA PHE A 106 4.32 9.54 -3.86
C PHE A 106 3.22 9.62 -4.92
N ILE A 107 3.04 10.79 -5.52
CA ILE A 107 2.04 11.00 -6.58
C ILE A 107 2.23 9.99 -7.71
N LYS A 108 3.47 9.80 -8.14
CA LYS A 108 3.78 8.89 -9.23
C LYS A 108 3.38 7.45 -8.93
N ALA A 109 3.64 7.00 -7.70
CA ALA A 109 3.28 5.66 -7.28
C ALA A 109 1.77 5.47 -7.21
N VAL A 110 1.05 6.43 -6.63
CA VAL A 110 -0.40 6.37 -6.53
C VAL A 110 -1.06 6.39 -7.90
N ASN A 111 -0.54 7.19 -8.82
CA ASN A 111 -1.08 7.24 -10.19
C ASN A 111 -0.95 5.90 -10.90
N ARG A 112 0.11 5.14 -10.65
CA ARG A 112 0.25 3.78 -11.18
C ARG A 112 -0.86 2.87 -10.69
N VAL A 113 -1.17 2.95 -9.39
CA VAL A 113 -2.25 2.14 -8.82
C VAL A 113 -3.59 2.55 -9.41
N LYS A 114 -3.85 3.85 -9.54
CA LYS A 114 -5.10 4.34 -10.14
C LYS A 114 -5.30 3.81 -11.55
N GLU A 115 -4.25 3.75 -12.34
CA GLU A 115 -4.32 3.18 -13.67
C GLU A 115 -4.63 1.69 -13.65
N MET A 116 -3.99 0.95 -12.74
CA MET A 116 -4.22 -0.49 -12.62
C MET A 116 -5.65 -0.80 -12.17
N VAL A 117 -6.18 -0.03 -11.23
CA VAL A 117 -7.57 -0.17 -10.80
C VAL A 117 -8.52 0.10 -11.96
N LYS A 118 -8.26 1.14 -12.73
CA LYS A 118 -9.06 1.50 -13.90
C LYS A 118 -9.04 0.40 -14.96
N LEU A 119 -7.87 -0.16 -15.25
CA LEU A 119 -7.73 -1.24 -16.23
C LEU A 119 -8.48 -2.49 -15.81
N ASN A 120 -8.42 -2.86 -14.54
CA ASN A 120 -9.15 -4.01 -14.02
C ASN A 120 -10.66 -3.81 -14.15
N THR A 121 -11.15 -2.62 -13.88
CA THR A 121 -12.56 -2.29 -14.03
C THR A 121 -12.98 -2.40 -15.50
N MET A 122 -12.16 -1.91 -16.42
CA MET A 122 -12.43 -2.01 -17.85
C MET A 122 -12.45 -3.45 -18.33
N GLN A 123 -11.48 -4.28 -17.90
CA GLN A 123 -11.43 -5.69 -18.23
C GLN A 123 -12.67 -6.44 -17.73
N SER A 124 -13.08 -6.17 -16.52
CA SER A 124 -14.30 -6.76 -15.96
C SER A 124 -15.53 -6.41 -16.78
N SER A 125 -15.60 -5.19 -17.31
CA SER A 125 -16.70 -4.77 -18.18
C SER A 125 -16.69 -5.53 -19.52
N PHE A 126 -15.51 -5.80 -20.06
CA PHE A 126 -15.39 -6.55 -21.32
C PHE A 126 -15.69 -8.02 -21.19
N ASN A 127 -15.48 -8.58 -20.03
CA ASN A 127 -15.66 -10.02 -19.78
C ASN A 127 -17.06 -10.40 -19.31
N MET A 128 -17.96 -9.46 -19.27
CA MET A 128 -19.35 -9.74 -18.88
C MET A 128 -20.18 -10.25 -20.07
#